data_579e0afd60b8402834f66785dcf9fdc7
#
_entry.id   579e0afd60b8402834f66785dcf9fdc7
#
_cell.length_a   1.000
_cell.length_b   1.000
_cell.length_c   1.000
_cell.angle_alpha   90.00
_cell.angle_beta   90.00
_cell.angle_gamma   90.00
#
_symmetry.space_group_name_H-M   'P 1'
#
loop_
_entity.id
_entity.type
_entity.pdbx_description
1 polymer ?
#
loop_
_entity_poly.entity_id
_entity_poly.type
_entity_poly.pdbx_seq_one_letter_code
_entity_poly.pdbx_strand_id
1 'polypeptide(L)'
;MYRREVVDITRTNHGVLGIDFNKGFISVSEINSDGDLKSLTRYNYLHIGKATKTKTSMLELVAKLVTQATNIGKDIIIEDLISLDSNKKQNKTTSKDYNRMINSLKFGLFKRCLLSKVTKEGVVVHSVNPYNTSKIARKSYTNRMKLNVHDAASYVIARRFYQYD
;
A
#
# COMPACT_ATOMS: atom_id res chain seq x y z
N MET A 1 4.71 5.54 23.63
CA MET A 1 4.07 6.83 23.37
C MET A 1 4.24 7.17 21.89
N TYR A 2 3.23 6.95 21.08
CA TYR A 2 3.27 7.39 19.70
C TYR A 2 3.18 8.92 19.68
N ARG A 3 4.28 9.58 19.34
CA ARG A 3 4.20 10.97 18.93
C ARG A 3 3.34 11.01 17.68
N ARG A 4 2.14 11.58 17.76
CA ARG A 4 1.49 12.13 16.57
C ARG A 4 2.44 13.23 16.08
N GLU A 5 3.23 12.87 15.06
CA GLU A 5 3.88 13.92 14.28
C GLU A 5 2.77 14.83 13.79
N VAL A 6 2.99 16.13 13.96
CA VAL A 6 2.08 17.12 13.39
C VAL A 6 2.12 16.90 11.89
N VAL A 7 1.13 16.17 11.39
CA VAL A 7 0.93 15.98 9.96
C VAL A 7 0.76 17.38 9.40
N ASP A 8 1.59 17.73 8.43
CA ASP A 8 1.42 19.01 7.72
C ASP A 8 0.04 18.99 7.06
N ILE A 9 -0.92 19.61 7.73
CA ILE A 9 -2.34 19.63 7.36
C ILE A 9 -2.52 20.15 5.91
N THR A 10 -1.60 20.94 5.42
CA THR A 10 -1.66 21.49 4.07
C THR A 10 -1.49 20.43 2.99
N ARG A 11 -0.67 19.41 3.23
CA ARG A 11 -0.37 18.38 2.25
C ARG A 11 -1.48 17.35 2.11
N THR A 12 -2.11 16.97 3.20
CA THR A 12 -3.23 16.02 3.22
C THR A 12 -4.53 16.59 2.65
N ASN A 13 -4.65 17.92 2.56
CA ASN A 13 -5.80 18.57 1.95
C ASN A 13 -5.89 18.38 0.42
N HIS A 14 -4.85 17.84 -0.21
CA HIS A 14 -4.82 17.59 -1.66
C HIS A 14 -5.17 16.16 -2.06
N GLY A 15 -5.39 15.29 -1.11
CA GLY A 15 -5.62 13.87 -1.34
C GLY A 15 -4.38 13.03 -1.04
N VAL A 16 -4.49 11.73 -1.30
CA VAL A 16 -3.45 10.74 -1.00
C VAL A 16 -3.39 9.66 -2.08
N LEU A 17 -2.30 8.88 -2.05
CA LEU A 17 -2.14 7.63 -2.80
C LEU A 17 -2.38 6.44 -1.88
N GLY A 18 -3.35 5.60 -2.17
CA GLY A 18 -3.57 4.32 -1.48
C GLY A 18 -2.88 3.18 -2.20
N ILE A 19 -2.20 2.32 -1.47
CA ILE A 19 -1.40 1.23 -2.01
C ILE A 19 -1.95 -0.11 -1.54
N ASP A 20 -2.33 -0.97 -2.49
CA ASP A 20 -2.61 -2.38 -2.24
C ASP A 20 -1.42 -3.23 -2.71
N PHE A 21 -0.75 -3.88 -1.75
CA PHE A 21 0.45 -4.68 -2.01
C PHE A 21 0.07 -6.11 -2.36
N ASN A 22 0.56 -6.60 -3.51
CA ASN A 22 0.24 -7.91 -4.04
C ASN A 22 1.50 -8.69 -4.44
N LYS A 23 1.30 -9.95 -4.78
CA LYS A 23 2.34 -10.79 -5.33
C LYS A 23 2.71 -10.34 -6.74
N GLY A 24 3.88 -9.75 -6.89
CA GLY A 24 4.42 -9.30 -8.16
C GLY A 24 4.01 -7.89 -8.60
N PHE A 25 3.14 -7.22 -7.88
CA PHE A 25 2.71 -5.86 -8.21
C PHE A 25 2.12 -5.11 -7.03
N ILE A 26 2.02 -3.80 -7.17
CA ILE A 26 1.18 -2.96 -6.33
C ILE A 26 0.12 -2.26 -7.17
N SER A 27 -1.08 -2.11 -6.62
CA SER A 27 -2.11 -1.22 -7.17
C SER A 27 -2.10 0.10 -6.42
N VAL A 28 -2.15 1.20 -7.15
CA VAL A 28 -2.09 2.56 -6.61
C VAL A 28 -3.33 3.33 -7.03
N SER A 29 -4.10 3.81 -6.06
CA SER A 29 -5.23 4.70 -6.29
C SER A 29 -4.88 6.11 -5.83
N GLU A 30 -5.00 7.07 -6.71
CA GLU A 30 -4.96 8.49 -6.36
C GLU A 30 -6.37 8.98 -6.07
N ILE A 31 -6.57 9.57 -4.89
CA ILE A 31 -7.84 10.24 -4.54
C ILE A 31 -7.59 11.71 -4.20
N ASN A 32 -8.66 12.54 -4.34
CA ASN A 32 -8.65 13.89 -3.78
C ASN A 32 -9.10 13.88 -2.31
N SER A 33 -9.12 15.05 -1.68
CA SER A 33 -9.53 15.20 -0.28
C SER A 33 -11.01 14.87 -0.03
N ASP A 34 -11.85 14.88 -1.06
CA ASP A 34 -13.27 14.49 -0.98
C ASP A 34 -13.48 12.99 -1.11
N GLY A 35 -12.40 12.24 -1.39
CA GLY A 35 -12.44 10.79 -1.55
C GLY A 35 -12.77 10.31 -2.96
N ASP A 36 -12.75 11.19 -3.95
CA ASP A 36 -13.00 10.83 -5.34
C ASP A 36 -11.75 10.25 -5.99
N LEU A 37 -11.93 9.18 -6.76
CA LEU A 37 -10.86 8.54 -7.51
C LEU A 37 -10.40 9.43 -8.67
N LYS A 38 -9.10 9.71 -8.75
CA LYS A 38 -8.48 10.52 -9.81
C LYS A 38 -7.71 9.68 -10.81
N SER A 39 -6.94 8.71 -10.34
CA SER A 39 -6.17 7.82 -11.22
C SER A 39 -5.91 6.47 -10.58
N LEU A 40 -5.61 5.50 -11.43
CA LEU A 40 -5.17 4.16 -11.05
C LEU A 40 -3.85 3.88 -11.76
N THR A 41 -2.89 3.35 -11.01
CA THR A 41 -1.57 2.95 -11.54
C THR A 41 -1.21 1.59 -11.00
N ARG A 42 -0.52 0.79 -11.80
CA ARG A 42 0.04 -0.48 -11.39
C ARG A 42 1.54 -0.47 -11.60
N TYR A 43 2.29 -0.85 -10.59
CA TYR A 43 3.74 -1.07 -10.68
C TYR A 43 4.06 -2.53 -10.40
N ASN A 44 4.87 -3.15 -11.27
CA ASN A 44 5.25 -4.54 -11.15
C ASN A 44 6.65 -4.67 -10.53
N TYR A 45 6.88 -5.79 -9.84
CA TYR A 45 8.20 -6.19 -9.37
C TYR A 45 8.41 -7.70 -9.59
N LEU A 46 9.66 -8.13 -9.63
CA LEU A 46 10.00 -9.55 -9.77
C LEU A 46 9.81 -10.26 -8.43
N HIS A 47 8.82 -11.15 -8.35
CA HIS A 47 8.55 -11.94 -7.15
C HIS A 47 9.12 -13.37 -7.21
N ILE A 48 9.65 -13.77 -8.36
CA ILE A 48 10.29 -15.05 -8.62
C ILE A 48 11.75 -14.82 -9.00
N GLY A 49 12.65 -15.67 -8.53
CA GLY A 49 14.08 -15.64 -8.85
C GLY A 49 14.94 -15.30 -7.65
N LYS A 50 16.18 -14.89 -7.93
CA LYS A 50 17.17 -14.58 -6.89
C LYS A 50 16.74 -13.38 -6.05
N ALA A 51 17.00 -13.44 -4.74
CA ALA A 51 16.65 -12.38 -3.77
C ALA A 51 17.24 -11.01 -4.17
N THR A 52 18.44 -10.97 -4.75
CA THR A 52 19.08 -9.74 -5.22
C THR A 52 18.31 -9.08 -6.37
N LYS A 53 17.77 -9.86 -7.30
CA LYS A 53 16.94 -9.36 -8.40
C LYS A 53 15.59 -8.84 -7.90
N THR A 54 14.98 -9.55 -6.98
CA THR A 54 13.74 -9.09 -6.32
C THR A 54 13.96 -7.75 -5.61
N LYS A 55 15.04 -7.62 -4.86
CA LYS A 55 15.37 -6.37 -4.15
C LYS A 55 15.60 -5.22 -5.13
N THR A 56 16.37 -5.42 -6.20
CA THR A 56 16.61 -4.40 -7.23
C THR A 56 15.29 -3.95 -7.87
N SER A 57 14.46 -4.91 -8.28
CA SER A 57 13.13 -4.65 -8.85
C SER A 57 12.23 -3.88 -7.88
N MET A 58 12.28 -4.22 -6.59
CA MET A 58 11.52 -3.52 -5.55
C MET A 58 11.99 -2.07 -5.35
N LEU A 59 13.30 -1.84 -5.39
CA LEU A 59 13.86 -0.49 -5.31
C LEU A 59 13.44 0.37 -6.52
N GLU A 60 13.40 -0.19 -7.72
CA GLU A 60 12.92 0.49 -8.92
C GLU A 60 11.43 0.85 -8.82
N LEU A 61 10.60 -0.08 -8.35
CA LEU A 61 9.18 0.15 -8.12
C LEU A 61 8.96 1.27 -7.12
N VAL A 62 9.65 1.23 -5.99
CA VAL A 62 9.56 2.25 -4.94
C VAL A 62 10.01 3.62 -5.45
N ALA A 63 11.07 3.68 -6.26
CA ALA A 63 11.52 4.93 -6.87
C ALA A 63 10.43 5.55 -7.77
N LYS A 64 9.75 4.74 -8.58
CA LYS A 64 8.63 5.20 -9.43
C LYS A 64 7.45 5.69 -8.60
N LEU A 65 7.08 4.95 -7.56
CA LEU A 65 5.98 5.33 -6.66
C LEU A 65 6.26 6.65 -5.94
N VAL A 66 7.44 6.81 -5.39
CA VAL A 66 7.83 8.03 -4.68
C VAL A 66 7.95 9.23 -5.63
N THR A 67 8.44 9.02 -6.85
CA THR A 67 8.44 10.05 -7.89
C THR A 67 7.02 10.51 -8.23
N GLN A 68 6.08 9.57 -8.36
CA GLN A 68 4.66 9.90 -8.56
C GLN A 68 4.13 10.74 -7.39
N ALA A 69 4.35 10.31 -6.16
CA ALA A 69 3.89 11.01 -4.95
C ALA A 69 4.48 12.43 -4.86
N THR A 70 5.78 12.57 -5.14
CA THR A 70 6.49 13.86 -5.13
C THR A 70 5.93 14.81 -6.19
N ASN A 71 5.74 14.33 -7.41
CA ASN A 71 5.25 15.14 -8.54
C ASN A 71 3.84 15.67 -8.31
N ILE A 72 2.97 14.90 -7.69
CA ILE A 72 1.59 15.32 -7.40
C ILE A 72 1.41 15.94 -6.01
N GLY A 73 2.45 15.93 -5.17
CA GLY A 73 2.41 16.52 -3.84
C GLY A 73 1.50 15.78 -2.85
N LYS A 74 1.38 14.46 -2.96
CA LYS A 74 0.50 13.63 -2.11
C LYS A 74 1.28 12.65 -1.26
N ASP A 75 0.76 12.35 -0.08
CA ASP A 75 1.30 11.31 0.80
C ASP A 75 0.83 9.92 0.40
N ILE A 76 1.50 8.91 0.92
CA ILE A 76 1.27 7.50 0.61
C ILE A 76 0.61 6.81 1.80
N ILE A 77 -0.45 6.06 1.53
CA ILE A 77 -1.18 5.27 2.53
C ILE A 77 -0.99 3.78 2.22
N ILE A 78 -0.53 3.04 3.20
CA ILE A 78 -0.37 1.58 3.14
C ILE A 78 -1.18 0.89 4.23
N GLU A 79 -1.46 -0.39 4.05
CA GLU A 79 -1.98 -1.22 5.13
C GLU A 79 -0.86 -1.70 6.04
N ASP A 80 -1.13 -1.81 7.33
CA ASP A 80 -0.22 -2.44 8.28
C ASP A 80 -0.41 -3.98 8.26
N LEU A 81 0.17 -4.62 7.25
CA LEU A 81 0.06 -6.08 7.07
C LEU A 81 0.92 -6.88 8.05
N ILE A 82 1.93 -6.27 8.66
CA ILE A 82 2.85 -6.95 9.59
C ILE A 82 2.15 -7.28 10.91
N SER A 83 1.29 -6.41 11.40
CA SER A 83 0.58 -6.60 12.67
C SER A 83 -0.42 -7.77 12.63
N LEU A 84 -0.91 -8.16 11.46
CA LEU A 84 -1.81 -9.31 11.30
C LEU A 84 -1.10 -10.65 11.49
N ASP A 85 0.18 -10.75 11.10
CA ASP A 85 0.93 -11.99 11.16
C ASP A 85 1.49 -12.27 12.54
N SER A 86 1.73 -11.25 13.38
CA SER A 86 2.26 -11.39 14.73
C SER A 86 1.32 -12.13 15.70
N ASN A 87 0.02 -12.16 15.42
CA ASN A 87 -0.99 -12.81 16.24
C ASN A 87 -1.25 -14.29 15.88
N LYS A 88 -0.60 -14.79 14.82
CA LYS A 88 -0.73 -16.20 14.41
C LYS A 88 0.53 -16.98 14.70
N LYS A 89 0.76 -17.31 15.98
CA LYS A 89 1.71 -18.36 16.37
C LYS A 89 1.12 -19.69 15.91
N GLN A 90 1.62 -20.29 14.82
CA GLN A 90 1.07 -21.55 14.36
C GLN A 90 2.07 -22.46 13.66
N ASN A 91 1.93 -23.76 13.90
CA ASN A 91 2.57 -24.83 13.17
C ASN A 91 2.21 -24.76 11.69
N LYS A 92 3.17 -24.32 10.89
CA LYS A 92 2.98 -24.09 9.46
C LYS A 92 3.26 -25.33 8.67
N THR A 93 2.24 -26.01 8.23
CA THR A 93 2.35 -27.27 7.47
C THR A 93 1.75 -27.21 6.07
N THR A 94 1.14 -26.08 5.65
CA THR A 94 0.46 -25.97 4.36
C THR A 94 1.18 -25.02 3.39
N SER A 95 1.05 -25.28 2.08
CA SER A 95 1.53 -24.36 1.02
C SER A 95 0.93 -22.96 1.11
N LYS A 96 -0.30 -22.85 1.62
CA LYS A 96 -0.97 -21.57 1.89
C LYS A 96 -0.23 -20.73 2.93
N ASP A 97 0.21 -21.37 4.02
CA ASP A 97 0.93 -20.69 5.10
C ASP A 97 2.34 -20.28 4.66
N TYR A 98 3.00 -21.09 3.85
CA TYR A 98 4.26 -20.75 3.24
C TYR A 98 4.14 -19.52 2.31
N ASN A 99 3.13 -19.49 1.45
CA ASN A 99 2.88 -18.36 0.56
C ASN A 99 2.57 -17.06 1.33
N ARG A 100 1.81 -17.14 2.42
CA ARG A 100 1.56 -16.01 3.32
C ARG A 100 2.85 -15.48 3.94
N MET A 101 3.71 -16.37 4.41
CA MET A 101 5.00 -16.01 4.98
C MET A 101 5.88 -15.30 3.95
N ILE A 102 5.99 -15.82 2.73
CA ILE A 102 6.77 -15.22 1.65
C ILE A 102 6.22 -13.84 1.27
N ASN A 103 4.91 -13.69 1.17
CA ASN A 103 4.28 -12.41 0.87
C ASN A 103 4.51 -11.38 1.98
N SER A 104 4.47 -11.81 3.24
CA SER A 104 4.77 -10.99 4.40
C SER A 104 6.22 -10.49 4.39
N LEU A 105 7.18 -11.34 4.06
CA LEU A 105 8.58 -10.96 3.91
C LEU A 105 8.81 -9.95 2.79
N LYS A 106 8.13 -10.13 1.65
CA LYS A 106 8.19 -9.19 0.51
C LYS A 106 7.54 -7.85 0.83
N PHE A 107 6.42 -7.86 1.56
CA PHE A 107 5.82 -6.64 2.07
C PHE A 107 6.77 -5.89 3.02
N GLY A 108 7.45 -6.61 3.92
CA GLY A 108 8.46 -6.02 4.80
C GLY A 108 9.61 -5.38 4.03
N LEU A 109 10.08 -6.02 2.96
CA LEU A 109 11.08 -5.46 2.06
C LEU A 109 10.56 -4.19 1.36
N PHE A 110 9.35 -4.23 0.82
CA PHE A 110 8.69 -3.07 0.21
C PHE A 110 8.62 -1.90 1.18
N LYS A 111 8.13 -2.14 2.38
CA LYS A 111 7.99 -1.11 3.42
C LYS A 111 9.33 -0.49 3.80
N ARG A 112 10.39 -1.29 3.98
CA ARG A 112 11.74 -0.78 4.27
C ARG A 112 12.29 0.08 3.13
N CYS A 113 12.17 -0.37 1.89
CA CYS A 113 12.59 0.39 0.71
C CYS A 113 11.82 1.71 0.60
N LEU A 114 10.50 1.66 0.83
CA LEU A 114 9.63 2.82 0.76
C LEU A 114 10.01 3.87 1.82
N LEU A 115 10.12 3.47 3.08
CA LEU A 115 10.47 4.37 4.19
C LEU A 115 11.86 4.99 4.01
N SER A 116 12.83 4.23 3.51
CA SER A 116 14.17 4.75 3.19
C SER A 116 14.12 5.83 2.09
N LYS A 117 13.31 5.62 1.06
CA LYS A 117 13.22 6.55 -0.08
C LYS A 117 12.46 7.83 0.28
N VAL A 118 11.31 7.73 0.95
CA VAL A 118 10.47 8.89 1.29
C VAL A 118 11.14 9.86 2.25
N THR A 119 12.02 9.38 3.14
CA THR A 119 12.78 10.21 4.08
C THR A 119 13.57 11.29 3.34
N LYS A 120 14.07 11.01 2.16
CA LYS A 120 14.86 11.94 1.33
C LYS A 120 14.00 12.91 0.53
N GLU A 121 12.75 12.55 0.23
CA GLU A 121 11.88 13.27 -0.71
C GLU A 121 10.78 14.09 -0.03
N GLY A 122 10.69 14.06 1.29
CA GLY A 122 9.66 14.78 2.04
C GLY A 122 8.24 14.26 1.85
N VAL A 123 8.06 13.04 1.36
CA VAL A 123 6.77 12.32 1.31
C VAL A 123 6.57 11.59 2.64
N VAL A 124 5.36 11.61 3.17
CA VAL A 124 5.00 10.88 4.39
C VAL A 124 4.25 9.60 4.04
N VAL A 125 4.56 8.52 4.73
CA VAL A 125 3.85 7.24 4.65
C VAL A 125 3.00 7.07 5.89
N HIS A 126 1.70 6.85 5.69
CA HIS A 126 0.73 6.57 6.75
C HIS A 126 0.28 5.12 6.67
N SER A 127 0.04 4.49 7.80
CA SER A 127 -0.49 3.13 7.87
C SER A 127 -1.94 3.14 8.32
N VAL A 128 -2.78 2.32 7.69
CA VAL A 128 -4.17 2.11 8.08
C VAL A 128 -4.42 0.65 8.44
N ASN A 129 -5.48 0.40 9.19
CA ASN A 129 -5.87 -0.94 9.59
C ASN A 129 -6.31 -1.76 8.36
N PRO A 130 -5.74 -2.97 8.15
CA PRO A 130 -6.07 -3.83 7.01
C PRO A 130 -7.40 -4.60 7.15
N TYR A 131 -8.13 -4.42 8.23
CA TYR A 131 -9.33 -5.21 8.50
C TYR A 131 -10.40 -5.04 7.42
N ASN A 132 -10.84 -6.17 6.84
CA ASN A 132 -11.89 -6.25 5.82
C ASN A 132 -11.68 -5.42 4.54
N THR A 133 -10.50 -4.94 4.22
CA THR A 133 -10.25 -4.13 3.00
C THR A 133 -10.76 -4.81 1.74
N SER A 134 -10.34 -6.04 1.47
CA SER A 134 -10.78 -6.79 0.27
C SER A 134 -12.27 -7.09 0.24
N LYS A 135 -12.88 -7.31 1.42
CA LYS A 135 -14.32 -7.55 1.53
C LYS A 135 -15.12 -6.29 1.20
N ILE A 136 -14.71 -5.15 1.75
CA ILE A 136 -15.33 -3.85 1.46
C ILE A 136 -15.15 -3.49 -0.01
N ALA A 137 -13.95 -3.69 -0.56
CA ALA A 137 -13.65 -3.45 -1.97
C ALA A 137 -14.60 -4.23 -2.88
N ARG A 138 -14.73 -5.54 -2.67
CA ARG A 138 -15.62 -6.39 -3.46
C ARG A 138 -17.08 -6.00 -3.33
N LYS A 139 -17.55 -5.74 -2.12
CA LYS A 139 -18.96 -5.43 -1.88
C LYS A 139 -19.37 -4.07 -2.42
N SER A 140 -18.52 -3.06 -2.25
CA SER A 140 -18.93 -1.67 -2.44
C SER A 140 -18.43 -1.04 -3.74
N TYR A 141 -17.31 -1.51 -4.30
CA TYR A 141 -16.63 -0.75 -5.36
C TYR A 141 -16.36 -1.51 -6.66
N THR A 142 -16.19 -2.84 -6.66
CA THR A 142 -15.87 -3.57 -7.87
C THR A 142 -16.96 -3.45 -8.94
N ASN A 143 -18.22 -3.63 -8.57
CA ASN A 143 -19.35 -3.52 -9.50
C ASN A 143 -19.72 -2.06 -9.78
N ARG A 144 -19.77 -1.24 -8.74
CA ARG A 144 -20.21 0.16 -8.83
C ARG A 144 -19.28 1.01 -9.70
N MET A 145 -17.97 0.79 -9.56
CA MET A 145 -16.95 1.57 -10.26
C MET A 145 -16.26 0.81 -11.39
N LYS A 146 -16.67 -0.44 -11.64
CA LYS A 146 -16.07 -1.34 -12.65
C LYS A 146 -14.56 -1.53 -12.44
N LEU A 147 -14.14 -1.68 -11.18
CA LEU A 147 -12.75 -1.90 -10.78
C LEU A 147 -12.50 -3.39 -10.53
N ASN A 148 -11.27 -3.86 -10.80
CA ASN A 148 -10.84 -5.14 -10.27
C ASN A 148 -10.66 -5.05 -8.74
N VAL A 149 -10.54 -6.20 -8.06
CA VAL A 149 -10.48 -6.25 -6.60
C VAL A 149 -9.26 -5.51 -6.02
N HIS A 150 -8.13 -5.50 -6.71
CA HIS A 150 -6.91 -4.85 -6.24
C HIS A 150 -6.96 -3.33 -6.38
N ASP A 151 -7.48 -2.84 -7.49
CA ASP A 151 -7.71 -1.41 -7.68
C ASP A 151 -8.77 -0.90 -6.69
N ALA A 152 -9.84 -1.66 -6.48
CA ALA A 152 -10.83 -1.35 -5.47
C ALA A 152 -10.24 -1.37 -4.05
N ALA A 153 -9.34 -2.32 -3.74
CA ALA A 153 -8.67 -2.39 -2.44
C ALA A 153 -7.76 -1.17 -2.21
N SER A 154 -6.96 -0.78 -3.19
CA SER A 154 -6.12 0.43 -3.09
C SER A 154 -6.97 1.70 -2.88
N TYR A 155 -8.13 1.77 -3.50
CA TYR A 155 -9.08 2.85 -3.31
C TYR A 155 -9.67 2.87 -1.89
N VAL A 156 -10.06 1.72 -1.34
CA VAL A 156 -10.51 1.60 0.06
C VAL A 156 -9.41 2.04 1.04
N ILE A 157 -8.17 1.62 0.81
CA ILE A 157 -7.02 2.01 1.63
C ILE A 157 -6.84 3.53 1.66
N ALA A 158 -6.88 4.17 0.49
CA ALA A 158 -6.79 5.63 0.40
C ALA A 158 -7.93 6.33 1.17
N ARG A 159 -9.15 5.88 0.99
CA ARG A 159 -10.34 6.46 1.65
C ARG A 159 -10.31 6.31 3.18
N ARG A 160 -9.75 5.21 3.70
CA ARG A 160 -9.60 4.98 5.14
C ARG A 160 -8.77 6.05 5.84
N PHE A 161 -7.80 6.63 5.15
CA PHE A 161 -7.02 7.73 5.69
C PHE A 161 -7.91 8.92 6.11
N TYR A 162 -8.95 9.21 5.33
CA TYR A 162 -9.94 10.24 5.63
C TYR A 162 -11.17 9.73 6.40
N GLN A 163 -11.16 8.45 6.79
CA GLN A 163 -12.31 7.79 7.44
C GLN A 163 -13.58 7.77 6.58
N TYR A 164 -13.43 7.76 5.28
CA TYR A 164 -14.52 7.55 4.32
C TYR A 164 -14.70 6.06 4.07
N ASP A 165 -15.58 5.42 4.78
CA ASP A 165 -15.95 4.02 4.55
C ASP A 165 -17.14 3.85 3.61
#